data_16fa9d0d0f8ac4819d3b40da52cfb1f4
#
_entry.id   16fa9d0d0f8ac4819d3b40da52cfb1f4
#
_cell.length_a   1.000
_cell.length_b   1.000
_cell.length_c   1.000
_cell.angle_alpha   90.00
_cell.angle_beta   90.00
_cell.angle_gamma   90.00
#
_symmetry.space_group_name_H-M   'P 1'
#
loop_
_entity.id
_entity.type
_entity.pdbx_description
1 polymer ?
#
loop_
_entity_poly.entity_id
_entity_poly.type
_entity_poly.pdbx_seq_one_letter_code
_entity_poly.pdbx_strand_id
1 'polypeptide(L)'
;NAKITERHDLIGLPFIPGSSPVEFLSLSSEPGARLRATVLEFGPVLFSKMLDLNETQQGVITVIFKFCEDHELPLLDLEDLKKVLQYLTTDGKEAFEAEYGKIMTTSTGTIMRKLVELEQQGATEFFGEPSFDVEDLLRVNADGQGIVHALRLTDIQDKPKLFSSFMLQLLAEIYAIFPEEGDVKKPKLVLFIDEAHLIFDNASDALLDQIEVMIKLIRSKGIGIFFVTQNPSDIPDSVLGQLGLKIQHALRAFTAKDRKSIQKAAENFPESPYYKVDQILTELGIGEALVTALNEKGIPTPLVHCYLRAPQSRMDVLEPSEIKALNDRSPLVSKYSEVIDRESAHEILTAKLEDAQLDSHREVIQQQRTRARQEKSTMEKVFSNTTTRQIGRTVARELTRGLLGVLGVKAA
;
A
#
# COMPACT_ATOMS: atom_id res chain seq x y z
N ASN A 1 -39.73 -1.20 7.68
CA ASN A 1 -39.52 -2.64 7.47
C ASN A 1 -40.09 -3.41 8.67
N ALA A 2 -41.10 -4.30 8.42
CA ALA A 2 -41.82 -5.03 9.47
C ALA A 2 -40.89 -5.77 10.44
N LYS A 3 -39.84 -6.39 9.93
CA LYS A 3 -38.83 -7.10 10.74
C LYS A 3 -38.09 -6.20 11.75
N ILE A 4 -37.84 -4.94 11.39
CA ILE A 4 -37.22 -3.96 12.29
C ILE A 4 -38.18 -3.61 13.43
N THR A 5 -39.45 -3.36 13.10
CA THR A 5 -40.47 -3.06 14.10
C THR A 5 -40.64 -4.23 15.07
N GLU A 6 -40.86 -5.43 14.56
CA GLU A 6 -40.97 -6.65 15.37
C GLU A 6 -39.74 -6.85 16.30
N ARG A 7 -38.52 -6.61 15.78
CA ARG A 7 -37.29 -6.69 16.57
C ARG A 7 -37.28 -5.66 17.72
N HIS A 8 -37.67 -4.44 17.41
CA HIS A 8 -37.66 -3.36 18.39
C HIS A 8 -38.77 -3.51 19.44
N ASP A 9 -39.92 -4.04 19.05
CA ASP A 9 -40.99 -4.44 20.00
C ASP A 9 -40.52 -5.56 20.92
N LEU A 10 -39.81 -6.57 20.42
CA LEU A 10 -39.26 -7.67 21.21
C LEU A 10 -38.27 -7.17 22.28
N ILE A 11 -37.37 -6.23 21.92
CA ILE A 11 -36.35 -5.72 22.85
C ILE A 11 -36.81 -4.53 23.69
N GLY A 12 -38.04 -4.06 23.48
CA GLY A 12 -38.62 -2.95 24.25
C GLY A 12 -37.96 -1.59 24.03
N LEU A 13 -37.33 -1.38 22.87
CA LEU A 13 -36.64 -0.14 22.50
C LEU A 13 -37.29 0.49 21.27
N PRO A 14 -37.53 1.82 21.24
CA PRO A 14 -38.05 2.46 20.04
C PRO A 14 -37.01 2.44 18.91
N PHE A 15 -37.46 2.22 17.68
CA PHE A 15 -36.62 2.38 16.51
C PHE A 15 -36.58 3.84 16.07
N ILE A 16 -35.41 4.43 16.08
CA ILE A 16 -35.18 5.80 15.60
C ILE A 16 -34.24 5.67 14.37
N PRO A 17 -34.74 5.94 13.16
CA PRO A 17 -33.89 5.93 11.97
C PRO A 17 -32.89 7.10 12.03
N GLY A 18 -31.72 6.87 11.44
CA GLY A 18 -30.66 7.87 11.40
C GLY A 18 -29.72 7.64 10.24
N SER A 19 -28.93 8.64 9.93
CA SER A 19 -27.85 8.57 8.96
C SER A 19 -26.59 9.17 9.53
N SER A 20 -25.44 8.73 9.05
CA SER A 20 -24.14 9.33 9.34
C SER A 20 -23.57 9.96 8.08
N PRO A 21 -22.75 11.01 8.17
CA PRO A 21 -21.99 11.50 7.03
C PRO A 21 -21.02 10.41 6.57
N VAL A 22 -21.01 10.14 5.26
CA VAL A 22 -20.18 9.08 4.66
C VAL A 22 -19.36 9.65 3.53
N GLU A 23 -18.10 9.27 3.44
CA GLU A 23 -17.19 9.50 2.32
C GLU A 23 -16.59 8.17 1.87
N PHE A 24 -16.46 7.98 0.55
CA PHE A 24 -15.84 6.79 0.00
C PHE A 24 -14.36 7.02 -0.26
N LEU A 25 -13.55 6.04 0.12
CA LEU A 25 -12.12 5.95 -0.15
C LEU A 25 -11.85 4.75 -1.07
N SER A 26 -10.80 4.82 -1.86
CA SER A 26 -10.42 3.76 -2.79
C SER A 26 -8.91 3.62 -2.91
N LEU A 27 -8.44 2.38 -3.01
CA LEU A 27 -7.04 2.03 -3.35
C LEU A 27 -6.86 1.71 -4.83
N SER A 28 -7.94 1.74 -5.60
CA SER A 28 -8.00 1.23 -6.95
C SER A 28 -8.81 2.16 -7.86
N SER A 29 -9.30 1.64 -8.98
CA SER A 29 -10.17 2.37 -9.91
C SER A 29 -11.62 2.55 -9.41
N GLU A 30 -11.98 1.99 -8.26
CA GLU A 30 -13.33 2.18 -7.69
C GLU A 30 -13.61 3.65 -7.34
N PRO A 31 -14.89 4.09 -7.49
CA PRO A 31 -15.26 5.46 -7.18
C PRO A 31 -15.03 5.82 -5.69
N GLY A 32 -14.27 6.88 -5.42
CA GLY A 32 -13.94 7.36 -4.08
C GLY A 32 -12.71 8.27 -4.11
N ALA A 33 -12.36 8.86 -2.97
CA ALA A 33 -11.09 9.56 -2.83
C ALA A 33 -9.93 8.56 -2.90
N ARG A 34 -8.98 8.82 -3.77
CA ARG A 34 -7.83 7.91 -4.00
C ARG A 34 -6.86 8.00 -2.84
N LEU A 35 -6.60 6.86 -2.20
CA LEU A 35 -5.56 6.74 -1.20
C LEU A 35 -4.27 6.31 -1.88
N ARG A 36 -3.36 7.24 -2.05
CA ARG A 36 -2.02 6.98 -2.58
C ARG A 36 -0.97 7.21 -1.50
N ALA A 37 0.18 6.60 -1.69
CA ALA A 37 1.37 6.90 -0.92
C ALA A 37 2.58 6.89 -1.85
N THR A 38 3.60 7.69 -1.56
CA THR A 38 4.85 7.64 -2.31
C THR A 38 5.74 6.51 -1.79
N VAL A 39 6.60 5.99 -2.65
CA VAL A 39 7.63 4.99 -2.25
C VAL A 39 8.51 5.57 -1.14
N LEU A 40 8.80 6.88 -1.19
CA LEU A 40 9.59 7.59 -0.19
C LEU A 40 8.96 7.53 1.20
N GLU A 41 7.63 7.73 1.30
CA GLU A 41 6.88 7.71 2.58
C GLU A 41 6.87 6.33 3.23
N PHE A 42 6.87 5.26 2.45
CA PHE A 42 7.07 3.92 2.99
C PHE A 42 8.41 3.78 3.69
N GLY A 43 9.41 4.44 3.19
CA GLY A 43 10.78 4.30 3.66
C GLY A 43 11.36 2.90 3.41
N PRO A 44 12.68 2.72 3.57
CA PRO A 44 13.35 1.48 3.19
C PRO A 44 12.93 0.27 4.02
N VAL A 45 12.58 0.46 5.29
CA VAL A 45 12.24 -0.65 6.20
C VAL A 45 10.88 -1.26 5.87
N LEU A 46 9.83 -0.45 5.79
CA LEU A 46 8.47 -0.94 5.47
C LEU A 46 8.41 -1.46 4.05
N PHE A 47 9.05 -0.75 3.11
CA PHE A 47 9.12 -1.17 1.71
C PHE A 47 9.81 -2.53 1.54
N SER A 48 10.90 -2.75 2.28
CA SER A 48 11.58 -4.06 2.29
C SER A 48 10.70 -5.19 2.82
N LYS A 49 9.91 -4.92 3.87
CA LYS A 49 8.97 -5.90 4.43
C LYS A 49 7.84 -6.21 3.46
N MET A 50 7.29 -5.19 2.79
CA MET A 50 6.28 -5.36 1.75
C MET A 50 6.75 -6.27 0.62
N LEU A 51 8.01 -6.11 0.19
CA LEU A 51 8.62 -6.95 -0.85
C LEU A 51 9.11 -8.30 -0.30
N ASP A 52 8.99 -8.58 0.99
CA ASP A 52 9.50 -9.80 1.63
C ASP A 52 11.00 -10.03 1.29
N LEU A 53 11.83 -9.03 1.57
CA LEU A 53 13.26 -9.04 1.30
C LEU A 53 14.05 -9.62 2.47
N ASN A 54 15.08 -10.41 2.17
CA ASN A 54 16.02 -10.84 3.20
C ASN A 54 16.95 -9.70 3.65
N GLU A 55 17.70 -9.88 4.75
CA GLU A 55 18.56 -8.86 5.34
C GLU A 55 19.54 -8.23 4.33
N THR A 56 20.14 -9.03 3.44
CA THR A 56 21.06 -8.52 2.41
C THR A 56 20.35 -7.60 1.43
N GLN A 57 19.15 -7.97 1.00
CA GLN A 57 18.33 -7.19 0.07
C GLN A 57 17.75 -5.92 0.75
N GLN A 58 17.40 -6.01 2.03
CA GLN A 58 17.01 -4.85 2.84
C GLN A 58 18.14 -3.83 2.92
N GLY A 59 19.38 -4.30 3.15
CA GLY A 59 20.57 -3.44 3.11
C GLY A 59 20.73 -2.73 1.77
N VAL A 60 20.49 -3.43 0.65
CA VAL A 60 20.54 -2.83 -0.70
C VAL A 60 19.46 -1.74 -0.85
N ILE A 61 18.22 -2.01 -0.48
CA ILE A 61 17.14 -1.00 -0.52
C ILE A 61 17.49 0.21 0.35
N THR A 62 18.00 -0.02 1.56
CA THR A 62 18.37 1.08 2.47
C THR A 62 19.42 2.00 1.84
N VAL A 63 20.44 1.43 1.21
CA VAL A 63 21.48 2.23 0.53
C VAL A 63 20.94 2.94 -0.69
N ILE A 64 20.02 2.33 -1.44
CA ILE A 64 19.35 2.97 -2.59
C ILE A 64 18.52 4.19 -2.15
N PHE A 65 17.75 4.07 -1.08
CA PHE A 65 17.00 5.20 -0.53
C PHE A 65 17.94 6.34 -0.09
N LYS A 66 19.06 5.98 0.56
CA LYS A 66 20.06 6.97 0.96
C LYS A 66 20.70 7.65 -0.25
N PHE A 67 21.03 6.90 -1.29
CA PHE A 67 21.51 7.47 -2.54
C PHE A 67 20.52 8.45 -3.15
N CYS A 68 19.23 8.08 -3.18
CA CYS A 68 18.19 8.96 -3.71
C CYS A 68 18.06 10.25 -2.89
N GLU A 69 18.13 10.16 -1.55
CA GLU A 69 18.12 11.32 -0.66
C GLU A 69 19.31 12.25 -0.93
N ASP A 70 20.54 11.70 -0.99
CA ASP A 70 21.77 12.47 -1.17
C ASP A 70 21.86 13.12 -2.55
N HIS A 71 21.17 12.58 -3.56
CA HIS A 71 21.17 13.07 -4.94
C HIS A 71 19.87 13.78 -5.35
N GLU A 72 19.00 14.07 -4.38
CA GLU A 72 17.71 14.75 -4.61
C GLU A 72 16.86 14.06 -5.69
N LEU A 73 16.77 12.71 -5.64
CA LEU A 73 16.00 11.89 -6.54
C LEU A 73 14.69 11.46 -5.86
N PRO A 74 13.56 12.12 -6.09
CA PRO A 74 12.29 11.74 -5.45
C PRO A 74 11.82 10.37 -5.88
N LEU A 75 11.51 9.50 -4.91
CA LEU A 75 10.90 8.19 -5.15
C LEU A 75 9.39 8.32 -4.93
N LEU A 76 8.66 8.70 -5.96
CA LEU A 76 7.23 8.94 -5.89
C LEU A 76 6.44 7.64 -6.15
N ASP A 77 6.88 6.86 -7.13
CA ASP A 77 6.23 5.62 -7.52
C ASP A 77 7.20 4.45 -7.75
N LEU A 78 6.69 3.33 -8.27
CA LEU A 78 7.50 2.13 -8.51
C LEU A 78 8.41 2.27 -9.73
N GLU A 79 8.03 3.09 -10.72
CA GLU A 79 8.84 3.34 -11.90
C GLU A 79 10.13 4.09 -11.54
N ASP A 80 10.05 5.02 -10.59
CA ASP A 80 11.21 5.73 -10.03
C ASP A 80 12.23 4.75 -9.46
N LEU A 81 11.78 3.86 -8.57
CA LEU A 81 12.67 2.88 -7.95
C LEU A 81 13.25 1.91 -8.97
N LYS A 82 12.48 1.49 -9.97
CA LYS A 82 12.96 0.64 -11.07
C LYS A 82 14.02 1.36 -11.89
N LYS A 83 13.79 2.63 -12.20
CA LYS A 83 14.75 3.46 -12.96
C LYS A 83 16.05 3.66 -12.19
N VAL A 84 15.97 3.95 -10.89
CA VAL A 84 17.14 4.05 -10.02
C VAL A 84 17.91 2.72 -10.00
N LEU A 85 17.24 1.58 -9.79
CA LEU A 85 17.88 0.25 -9.82
C LEU A 85 18.59 -0.03 -11.15
N GLN A 86 17.98 0.34 -12.27
CA GLN A 86 18.60 0.23 -13.59
C GLN A 86 19.84 1.10 -13.71
N TYR A 87 19.73 2.37 -13.34
CA TYR A 87 20.83 3.32 -13.37
C TYR A 87 22.03 2.86 -12.54
N LEU A 88 21.80 2.40 -11.31
CA LEU A 88 22.84 1.93 -10.40
C LEU A 88 23.52 0.60 -10.84
N THR A 89 22.89 -0.12 -11.74
CA THR A 89 23.47 -1.36 -12.30
C THR A 89 24.13 -1.15 -13.66
N THR A 90 23.95 0.01 -14.27
CA THR A 90 24.48 0.36 -15.61
C THR A 90 25.37 1.61 -15.53
N ASP A 91 24.83 2.76 -15.92
CA ASP A 91 25.59 4.00 -16.13
C ASP A 91 26.08 4.66 -14.84
N GLY A 92 25.32 4.56 -13.74
CA GLY A 92 25.67 5.12 -12.43
C GLY A 92 26.52 4.19 -11.58
N LYS A 93 26.81 2.96 -12.05
CA LYS A 93 27.41 1.91 -11.23
C LYS A 93 28.75 2.30 -10.60
N GLU A 94 29.68 2.82 -11.39
CA GLU A 94 31.03 3.15 -10.89
C GLU A 94 31.00 4.24 -9.84
N ALA A 95 30.22 5.28 -10.07
CA ALA A 95 30.06 6.39 -9.12
C ALA A 95 29.42 5.91 -7.80
N PHE A 96 28.37 5.11 -7.93
CA PHE A 96 27.69 4.54 -6.77
C PHE A 96 28.60 3.59 -5.96
N GLU A 97 29.31 2.67 -6.62
CA GLU A 97 30.22 1.73 -5.95
C GLU A 97 31.36 2.46 -5.24
N ALA A 98 31.80 3.61 -5.73
CA ALA A 98 32.85 4.40 -5.10
C ALA A 98 32.40 5.05 -3.78
N GLU A 99 31.13 5.41 -3.66
CA GLU A 99 30.57 6.12 -2.51
C GLU A 99 29.88 5.19 -1.49
N TYR A 100 29.06 4.24 -1.99
CA TYR A 100 28.23 3.38 -1.16
C TYR A 100 28.66 1.92 -1.13
N GLY A 101 29.68 1.55 -1.90
CA GLY A 101 30.16 0.19 -2.00
C GLY A 101 29.42 -0.67 -3.04
N LYS A 102 29.89 -1.91 -3.22
CA LYS A 102 29.38 -2.80 -4.27
C LYS A 102 28.01 -3.39 -3.91
N ILE A 103 27.08 -3.31 -4.86
CA ILE A 103 25.81 -4.06 -4.80
C ILE A 103 25.91 -5.31 -5.65
N MET A 104 25.46 -6.44 -5.08
CA MET A 104 25.39 -7.70 -5.83
C MET A 104 24.25 -7.64 -6.86
N THR A 105 24.54 -7.92 -8.11
CA THR A 105 23.56 -8.00 -9.21
C THR A 105 22.45 -9.03 -8.96
N THR A 106 22.73 -10.06 -8.18
CA THR A 106 21.73 -11.04 -7.75
C THR A 106 20.67 -10.43 -6.84
N SER A 107 21.06 -9.52 -5.94
CA SER A 107 20.14 -8.83 -5.04
C SER A 107 19.27 -7.82 -5.80
N THR A 108 19.88 -6.98 -6.65
CA THR A 108 19.13 -6.01 -7.46
C THR A 108 18.18 -6.70 -8.44
N GLY A 109 18.59 -7.82 -9.06
CA GLY A 109 17.74 -8.62 -9.92
C GLY A 109 16.57 -9.27 -9.17
N THR A 110 16.74 -9.64 -7.91
CA THR A 110 15.65 -10.17 -7.08
C THR A 110 14.68 -9.06 -6.70
N ILE A 111 15.18 -7.91 -6.28
CA ILE A 111 14.36 -6.73 -5.95
C ILE A 111 13.52 -6.33 -7.18
N MET A 112 14.16 -6.25 -8.36
CA MET A 112 13.46 -5.91 -9.61
C MET A 112 12.30 -6.88 -9.91
N ARG A 113 12.51 -8.20 -9.75
CA ARG A 113 11.43 -9.18 -9.97
C ARG A 113 10.28 -9.02 -8.99
N LYS A 114 10.59 -8.73 -7.72
CA LYS A 114 9.57 -8.50 -6.68
C LYS A 114 8.80 -7.19 -6.92
N LEU A 115 9.44 -6.16 -7.47
CA LEU A 115 8.76 -4.94 -7.90
C LEU A 115 7.78 -5.23 -9.04
N VAL A 116 8.21 -5.97 -10.07
CA VAL A 116 7.33 -6.36 -11.18
C VAL A 116 6.17 -7.25 -10.68
N GLU A 117 6.42 -8.16 -9.75
CA GLU A 117 5.35 -8.95 -9.12
C GLU A 117 4.33 -8.05 -8.43
N LEU A 118 4.79 -7.04 -7.69
CA LEU A 118 3.92 -6.09 -6.99
C LEU A 118 3.10 -5.24 -7.97
N GLU A 119 3.69 -4.80 -9.07
CA GLU A 119 2.99 -4.10 -10.16
C GLU A 119 1.87 -4.95 -10.77
N GLN A 120 2.14 -6.23 -11.01
CA GLN A 120 1.13 -7.17 -11.53
C GLN A 120 -0.04 -7.37 -10.55
N GLN A 121 0.17 -7.11 -9.27
CA GLN A 121 -0.89 -7.08 -8.27
C GLN A 121 -1.66 -5.74 -8.23
N GLY A 122 -1.33 -4.78 -9.11
CA GLY A 122 -2.02 -3.50 -9.22
C GLY A 122 -1.50 -2.41 -8.27
N ALA A 123 -0.30 -2.58 -7.72
CA ALA A 123 0.29 -1.59 -6.81
C ALA A 123 0.58 -0.24 -7.47
N THR A 124 0.70 -0.18 -8.80
CA THR A 124 0.84 1.07 -9.56
C THR A 124 -0.32 2.05 -9.32
N GLU A 125 -1.50 1.54 -8.99
CA GLU A 125 -2.66 2.39 -8.67
C GLU A 125 -2.56 3.01 -7.27
N PHE A 126 -1.78 2.38 -6.39
CA PHE A 126 -1.59 2.80 -5.01
C PHE A 126 -0.40 3.75 -4.83
N PHE A 127 0.71 3.53 -5.57
CA PHE A 127 1.88 4.40 -5.48
C PHE A 127 1.72 5.65 -6.35
N GLY A 128 2.12 6.80 -5.80
CA GLY A 128 2.13 8.09 -6.50
C GLY A 128 1.54 9.25 -5.70
N GLU A 129 1.36 10.37 -6.37
CA GLU A 129 0.87 11.61 -5.79
C GLU A 129 -0.56 11.98 -6.25
N PRO A 130 -1.27 12.82 -5.48
CA PRO A 130 -0.93 13.25 -4.11
C PRO A 130 -1.07 12.11 -3.11
N SER A 131 -0.16 12.04 -2.15
CA SER A 131 -0.28 11.09 -1.04
C SER A 131 -1.42 11.48 -0.11
N PHE A 132 -2.04 10.46 0.50
CA PHE A 132 -3.17 10.63 1.39
C PHE A 132 -2.70 11.07 2.78
N ASP A 133 -3.27 12.13 3.28
CA ASP A 133 -3.04 12.63 4.64
C ASP A 133 -3.97 11.92 5.64
N VAL A 134 -3.41 11.15 6.56
CA VAL A 134 -4.19 10.41 7.56
C VAL A 134 -4.96 11.32 8.53
N GLU A 135 -4.59 12.60 8.67
CA GLU A 135 -5.34 13.57 9.46
C GLU A 135 -6.73 13.86 8.86
N ASP A 136 -6.91 13.67 7.56
CA ASP A 136 -8.21 13.78 6.91
C ASP A 136 -9.24 12.76 7.44
N LEU A 137 -8.79 11.65 8.05
CA LEU A 137 -9.68 10.69 8.71
C LEU A 137 -10.29 11.22 10.00
N LEU A 138 -9.74 12.29 10.59
CA LEU A 138 -10.26 12.92 11.83
C LEU A 138 -11.34 13.98 11.59
N ARG A 139 -11.72 14.18 10.34
CA ARG A 139 -12.67 15.24 9.97
C ARG A 139 -14.05 14.99 10.57
N VAL A 140 -14.70 16.10 10.89
CA VAL A 140 -16.10 16.16 11.33
C VAL A 140 -16.91 17.01 10.37
N ASN A 141 -18.21 16.75 10.30
CA ASN A 141 -19.12 17.59 9.53
C ASN A 141 -19.46 18.91 10.29
N ALA A 142 -20.27 19.77 9.69
CA ALA A 142 -20.69 21.05 10.28
C ALA A 142 -21.44 20.90 11.61
N ASP A 143 -22.04 19.74 11.86
CA ASP A 143 -22.78 19.45 13.10
C ASP A 143 -21.87 18.81 14.17
N GLY A 144 -20.55 18.69 13.91
CA GLY A 144 -19.59 18.09 14.82
C GLY A 144 -19.65 16.56 14.88
N GLN A 145 -20.31 15.91 13.91
CA GLN A 145 -20.33 14.45 13.80
C GLN A 145 -19.09 13.96 13.05
N GLY A 146 -18.47 12.87 13.53
CA GLY A 146 -17.39 12.20 12.82
C GLY A 146 -17.88 11.64 11.48
N ILE A 147 -17.03 11.72 10.47
CA ILE A 147 -17.32 11.20 9.14
C ILE A 147 -16.98 9.71 9.12
N VAL A 148 -17.87 8.91 8.56
CA VAL A 148 -17.62 7.49 8.28
C VAL A 148 -16.92 7.36 6.94
N HIS A 149 -15.64 7.03 6.97
CA HIS A 149 -14.87 6.75 5.75
C HIS A 149 -15.01 5.29 5.38
N ALA A 150 -15.63 5.00 4.24
CA ALA A 150 -15.80 3.65 3.73
C ALA A 150 -14.74 3.35 2.67
N LEU A 151 -13.66 2.69 3.09
CA LEU A 151 -12.62 2.23 2.16
C LEU A 151 -13.11 0.98 1.41
N ARG A 152 -13.21 1.10 0.11
CA ARG A 152 -13.68 0.03 -0.77
C ARG A 152 -12.50 -0.80 -1.24
N LEU A 153 -12.61 -2.12 -1.04
CA LEU A 153 -11.52 -3.07 -1.28
C LEU A 153 -11.95 -4.23 -2.20
N THR A 154 -13.09 -4.09 -2.88
CA THR A 154 -13.73 -5.19 -3.62
C THR A 154 -12.82 -5.76 -4.71
N ASP A 155 -12.05 -4.92 -5.37
CA ASP A 155 -11.16 -5.29 -6.48
C ASP A 155 -9.72 -5.63 -6.06
N ILE A 156 -9.43 -5.61 -4.75
CA ILE A 156 -8.12 -6.01 -4.20
C ILE A 156 -8.20 -7.16 -3.19
N GLN A 157 -9.38 -7.76 -3.00
CA GLN A 157 -9.56 -8.89 -2.07
C GLN A 157 -8.74 -10.12 -2.45
N ASP A 158 -8.46 -10.32 -3.73
CA ASP A 158 -7.59 -11.36 -4.26
C ASP A 158 -6.09 -11.01 -4.23
N LYS A 159 -5.73 -9.85 -3.63
CA LYS A 159 -4.36 -9.31 -3.55
C LYS A 159 -3.93 -9.09 -2.09
N PRO A 160 -3.82 -10.17 -1.30
CA PRO A 160 -3.63 -10.05 0.16
C PRO A 160 -2.34 -9.34 0.55
N LYS A 161 -1.26 -9.48 -0.23
CA LYS A 161 0.01 -8.78 0.03
C LYS A 161 -0.14 -7.27 -0.10
N LEU A 162 -0.85 -6.79 -1.14
CA LEU A 162 -1.10 -5.37 -1.34
C LEU A 162 -1.95 -4.80 -0.18
N PHE A 163 -3.00 -5.52 0.20
CA PHE A 163 -3.87 -5.13 1.30
C PHE A 163 -3.12 -5.07 2.65
N SER A 164 -2.37 -6.11 3.00
CA SER A 164 -1.57 -6.14 4.23
C SER A 164 -0.52 -5.02 4.27
N SER A 165 0.12 -4.74 3.13
CA SER A 165 1.11 -3.67 3.01
C SER A 165 0.47 -2.28 3.17
N PHE A 166 -0.68 -2.05 2.56
CA PHE A 166 -1.45 -0.83 2.74
C PHE A 166 -1.85 -0.64 4.21
N MET A 167 -2.38 -1.69 4.85
CA MET A 167 -2.78 -1.62 6.26
C MET A 167 -1.60 -1.32 7.17
N LEU A 168 -0.44 -1.93 6.90
CA LEU A 168 0.78 -1.62 7.65
C LEU A 168 1.19 -0.16 7.48
N GLN A 169 1.20 0.37 6.26
CA GLN A 169 1.53 1.78 5.99
C GLN A 169 0.54 2.71 6.70
N LEU A 170 -0.75 2.47 6.55
CA LEU A 170 -1.80 3.27 7.19
C LEU A 170 -1.62 3.31 8.73
N LEU A 171 -1.41 2.15 9.36
CA LEU A 171 -1.20 2.07 10.80
C LEU A 171 0.11 2.73 11.23
N ALA A 172 1.19 2.58 10.45
CA ALA A 172 2.48 3.19 10.74
C ALA A 172 2.41 4.73 10.64
N GLU A 173 1.72 5.24 9.63
CA GLU A 173 1.55 6.67 9.41
C GLU A 173 0.66 7.31 10.50
N ILE A 174 -0.47 6.68 10.83
CA ILE A 174 -1.30 7.09 11.97
C ILE A 174 -0.45 7.12 13.25
N TYR A 175 0.35 6.09 13.49
CA TYR A 175 1.20 6.03 14.67
C TYR A 175 2.28 7.13 14.70
N ALA A 176 2.86 7.46 13.56
CA ALA A 176 3.89 8.49 13.45
C ALA A 176 3.33 9.92 13.62
N ILE A 177 2.18 10.20 13.01
CA ILE A 177 1.61 11.55 12.91
C ILE A 177 0.76 11.91 14.14
N PHE A 178 -0.07 10.98 14.64
CA PHE A 178 -0.97 11.28 15.73
C PHE A 178 -0.20 11.44 17.05
N PRO A 179 -0.54 12.49 17.84
CA PRO A 179 0.10 12.72 19.14
C PRO A 179 -0.26 11.62 20.14
N GLU A 180 0.56 11.47 21.18
CA GLU A 180 0.22 10.67 22.35
C GLU A 180 -0.92 11.33 23.12
N GLU A 181 -2.04 10.63 23.23
CA GLU A 181 -3.25 11.16 23.89
C GLU A 181 -3.46 10.57 25.29
N GLY A 182 -2.79 9.45 25.59
CA GLY A 182 -3.02 8.70 26.82
C GLY A 182 -4.42 8.10 26.91
N ASP A 183 -5.00 8.08 28.10
CA ASP A 183 -6.35 7.53 28.34
C ASP A 183 -7.44 8.56 28.04
N VAL A 184 -7.88 8.62 26.79
CA VAL A 184 -8.99 9.48 26.36
C VAL A 184 -10.34 8.82 26.62
N LYS A 185 -11.36 9.63 26.95
CA LYS A 185 -12.73 9.10 27.19
C LYS A 185 -13.40 8.51 25.94
N LYS A 186 -13.02 8.98 24.75
CA LYS A 186 -13.54 8.53 23.47
C LYS A 186 -12.38 8.47 22.49
N PRO A 187 -12.28 7.42 21.67
CA PRO A 187 -11.26 7.37 20.62
C PRO A 187 -11.48 8.51 19.62
N LYS A 188 -10.36 9.04 19.08
CA LYS A 188 -10.38 10.05 18.02
C LYS A 188 -10.71 9.46 16.67
N LEU A 189 -10.23 8.23 16.43
CA LEU A 189 -10.49 7.47 15.22
C LEU A 189 -10.82 6.03 15.61
N VAL A 190 -11.77 5.44 14.90
CA VAL A 190 -12.10 4.02 15.05
C VAL A 190 -11.99 3.34 13.68
N LEU A 191 -11.17 2.32 13.61
CA LEU A 191 -10.98 1.49 12.43
C LEU A 191 -11.79 0.20 12.57
N PHE A 192 -12.73 -0.03 11.66
CA PHE A 192 -13.40 -1.31 11.51
C PHE A 192 -12.78 -2.03 10.32
N ILE A 193 -12.21 -3.19 10.57
CA ILE A 193 -11.55 -4.00 9.56
C ILE A 193 -12.38 -5.24 9.34
N ASP A 194 -13.17 -5.19 8.28
CA ASP A 194 -13.99 -6.33 7.87
C ASP A 194 -13.15 -7.36 7.13
N GLU A 195 -13.56 -8.63 7.20
CA GLU A 195 -12.79 -9.77 6.70
C GLU A 195 -11.32 -9.73 7.17
N ALA A 196 -11.14 -9.56 8.48
CA ALA A 196 -9.83 -9.32 9.10
C ALA A 196 -8.78 -10.39 8.78
N HIS A 197 -9.21 -11.60 8.39
CA HIS A 197 -8.32 -12.65 7.90
C HIS A 197 -7.44 -12.20 6.73
N LEU A 198 -7.91 -11.26 5.90
CA LEU A 198 -7.14 -10.75 4.75
C LEU A 198 -5.84 -10.02 5.17
N ILE A 199 -5.78 -9.49 6.41
CA ILE A 199 -4.55 -8.87 6.92
C ILE A 199 -3.53 -9.94 7.31
N PHE A 200 -4.03 -11.03 7.91
CA PHE A 200 -3.17 -12.04 8.55
C PHE A 200 -2.83 -13.19 7.61
N ASP A 201 -3.73 -13.53 6.68
CA ASP A 201 -3.51 -14.58 5.69
C ASP A 201 -2.46 -14.17 4.67
N ASN A 202 -1.50 -15.05 4.42
CA ASN A 202 -0.44 -14.87 3.42
C ASN A 202 0.50 -13.66 3.67
N ALA A 203 0.44 -13.02 4.84
CA ALA A 203 1.44 -12.05 5.25
C ALA A 203 2.73 -12.77 5.68
N SER A 204 3.89 -12.17 5.41
CA SER A 204 5.15 -12.69 5.94
C SER A 204 5.22 -12.52 7.47
N ASP A 205 5.97 -13.39 8.16
CA ASP A 205 6.15 -13.29 9.62
C ASP A 205 6.61 -11.88 10.04
N ALA A 206 7.52 -11.29 9.28
CA ALA A 206 8.03 -9.94 9.55
C ALA A 206 6.95 -8.85 9.40
N LEU A 207 5.99 -9.03 8.51
CA LEU A 207 4.85 -8.13 8.33
C LEU A 207 3.85 -8.31 9.46
N LEU A 208 3.55 -9.56 9.84
CA LEU A 208 2.68 -9.88 10.98
C LEU A 208 3.21 -9.29 12.29
N ASP A 209 4.49 -9.50 12.58
CA ASP A 209 5.14 -8.95 13.77
C ASP A 209 4.99 -7.42 13.85
N GLN A 210 5.12 -6.74 12.70
CA GLN A 210 5.00 -5.28 12.66
C GLN A 210 3.55 -4.83 12.89
N ILE A 211 2.57 -5.51 12.29
CA ILE A 211 1.15 -5.23 12.50
C ILE A 211 0.79 -5.44 13.97
N GLU A 212 1.27 -6.53 14.59
CA GLU A 212 1.04 -6.78 16.02
C GLU A 212 1.62 -5.68 16.92
N VAL A 213 2.83 -5.21 16.62
CA VAL A 213 3.45 -4.11 17.37
C VAL A 213 2.61 -2.84 17.22
N MET A 214 2.16 -2.51 16.01
CA MET A 214 1.32 -1.33 15.78
C MET A 214 -0.01 -1.43 16.54
N ILE A 215 -0.68 -2.57 16.51
CA ILE A 215 -1.94 -2.78 17.22
C ILE A 215 -1.77 -2.57 18.74
N LYS A 216 -0.66 -3.01 19.32
CA LYS A 216 -0.34 -2.81 20.73
C LYS A 216 -0.14 -1.34 21.10
N LEU A 217 0.47 -0.57 20.21
CA LEU A 217 0.88 0.80 20.49
C LEU A 217 -0.18 1.85 20.12
N ILE A 218 -1.03 1.57 19.14
CA ILE A 218 -1.92 2.57 18.53
C ILE A 218 -2.99 3.10 19.51
N ARG A 219 -3.28 2.33 20.57
CA ARG A 219 -4.21 2.76 21.62
C ARG A 219 -3.76 4.05 22.30
N SER A 220 -2.46 4.24 22.54
CA SER A 220 -1.91 5.44 23.17
C SER A 220 -2.15 6.71 22.33
N LYS A 221 -2.40 6.52 21.02
CA LYS A 221 -2.76 7.60 20.08
C LYS A 221 -4.27 7.91 20.04
N GLY A 222 -5.05 7.29 20.92
CA GLY A 222 -6.51 7.47 20.94
C GLY A 222 -7.25 6.75 19.81
N ILE A 223 -6.69 5.68 19.27
CA ILE A 223 -7.28 4.91 18.17
C ILE A 223 -7.90 3.62 18.70
N GLY A 224 -9.14 3.34 18.26
CA GLY A 224 -9.81 2.06 18.47
C GLY A 224 -9.75 1.19 17.21
N ILE A 225 -9.45 -0.08 17.35
CA ILE A 225 -9.48 -1.04 16.24
C ILE A 225 -10.48 -2.14 16.55
N PHE A 226 -11.35 -2.42 15.57
CA PHE A 226 -12.31 -3.53 15.58
C PHE A 226 -11.98 -4.46 14.41
N PHE A 227 -11.68 -5.70 14.73
CA PHE A 227 -11.56 -6.77 13.74
C PHE A 227 -12.89 -7.49 13.61
N VAL A 228 -13.38 -7.62 12.39
CA VAL A 228 -14.59 -8.36 12.06
C VAL A 228 -14.20 -9.57 11.21
N THR A 229 -14.58 -10.76 11.64
CA THR A 229 -14.27 -12.00 10.94
C THR A 229 -15.38 -13.03 11.16
N GLN A 230 -15.49 -13.97 10.26
CA GLN A 230 -16.44 -15.08 10.35
C GLN A 230 -15.95 -16.17 11.31
N ASN A 231 -14.63 -16.29 11.50
CA ASN A 231 -14.05 -17.30 12.35
C ASN A 231 -13.04 -16.66 13.34
N PRO A 232 -13.26 -16.79 14.66
CA PRO A 232 -12.33 -16.23 15.65
C PRO A 232 -10.88 -16.70 15.52
N SER A 233 -10.64 -17.88 14.95
CA SER A 233 -9.29 -18.42 14.76
C SER A 233 -8.50 -17.78 13.62
N ASP A 234 -9.10 -16.90 12.84
CA ASP A 234 -8.43 -16.16 11.76
C ASP A 234 -7.52 -15.05 12.30
N ILE A 235 -7.74 -14.67 13.56
CA ILE A 235 -6.92 -13.63 14.23
C ILE A 235 -5.84 -14.34 15.05
N PRO A 236 -4.55 -14.00 14.90
CA PRO A 236 -3.47 -14.58 15.70
C PRO A 236 -3.71 -14.42 17.21
N ASP A 237 -3.36 -15.43 17.99
CA ASP A 237 -3.55 -15.43 19.45
C ASP A 237 -2.82 -14.24 20.15
N SER A 238 -1.70 -13.77 19.58
CA SER A 238 -0.94 -12.60 20.04
C SER A 238 -1.71 -11.29 19.89
N VAL A 239 -2.50 -11.14 18.81
CA VAL A 239 -3.41 -10.00 18.59
C VAL A 239 -4.66 -10.17 19.43
N LEU A 240 -5.26 -11.38 19.44
CA LEU A 240 -6.50 -11.67 20.14
C LEU A 240 -6.39 -11.38 21.65
N GLY A 241 -5.20 -11.62 22.22
CA GLY A 241 -4.88 -11.32 23.62
C GLY A 241 -4.86 -9.83 23.97
N GLN A 242 -4.79 -8.92 22.96
CA GLN A 242 -4.82 -7.46 23.16
C GLN A 242 -6.24 -6.88 23.07
N LEU A 243 -7.22 -7.69 22.60
CA LEU A 243 -8.58 -7.24 22.37
C LEU A 243 -9.42 -7.31 23.64
N GLY A 244 -9.75 -6.14 24.19
CA GLY A 244 -10.51 -6.04 25.44
C GLY A 244 -12.03 -6.19 25.26
N LEU A 245 -12.56 -5.97 24.06
CA LEU A 245 -13.98 -6.15 23.73
C LEU A 245 -14.12 -7.36 22.80
N LYS A 246 -15.02 -8.28 23.15
CA LYS A 246 -15.37 -9.41 22.31
C LYS A 246 -16.89 -9.47 22.13
N ILE A 247 -17.31 -9.48 20.87
CA ILE A 247 -18.72 -9.61 20.46
C ILE A 247 -18.80 -10.83 19.56
N GLN A 248 -19.51 -11.86 19.99
CA GLN A 248 -19.62 -13.10 19.24
C GLN A 248 -21.06 -13.40 18.89
N HIS A 249 -21.35 -13.46 17.61
CA HIS A 249 -22.62 -13.99 17.09
C HIS A 249 -22.61 -15.51 17.04
N ALA A 250 -23.75 -16.08 16.67
CA ALA A 250 -23.91 -17.53 16.56
C ALA A 250 -22.83 -18.18 15.69
N LEU A 251 -22.25 -19.25 16.17
CA LEU A 251 -21.41 -20.15 15.40
C LEU A 251 -22.22 -21.41 15.04
N ARG A 252 -22.01 -21.96 13.87
CA ARG A 252 -22.68 -23.18 13.41
C ARG A 252 -21.66 -24.27 13.13
N ALA A 253 -21.89 -25.45 13.65
CA ALA A 253 -21.02 -26.60 13.48
C ALA A 253 -21.63 -27.61 12.53
N PHE A 254 -21.07 -27.76 11.35
CA PHE A 254 -21.48 -28.79 10.39
C PHE A 254 -20.52 -29.98 10.39
N THR A 255 -19.27 -29.77 10.82
CA THR A 255 -18.20 -30.77 10.83
C THR A 255 -17.62 -30.97 12.23
N ALA A 256 -16.83 -32.04 12.40
CA ALA A 256 -16.07 -32.24 13.64
C ALA A 256 -14.99 -31.15 13.83
N LYS A 257 -14.47 -30.59 12.76
CA LYS A 257 -13.52 -29.47 12.81
C LYS A 257 -14.21 -28.21 13.36
N ASP A 258 -15.43 -27.92 12.91
CA ASP A 258 -16.18 -26.75 13.37
C ASP A 258 -16.48 -26.87 14.88
N ARG A 259 -16.86 -28.04 15.36
CA ARG A 259 -17.08 -28.25 16.81
C ARG A 259 -15.83 -27.94 17.64
N LYS A 260 -14.63 -28.38 17.18
CA LYS A 260 -13.39 -28.06 17.87
C LYS A 260 -13.08 -26.56 17.83
N SER A 261 -13.35 -25.89 16.70
CA SER A 261 -13.19 -24.43 16.57
C SER A 261 -14.11 -23.67 17.52
N ILE A 262 -15.36 -24.10 17.67
CA ILE A 262 -16.32 -23.51 18.64
C ILE A 262 -15.84 -23.72 20.08
N GLN A 263 -15.32 -24.88 20.42
CA GLN A 263 -14.76 -25.16 21.77
C GLN A 263 -13.57 -24.22 22.04
N LYS A 264 -12.62 -24.10 21.08
CA LYS A 264 -11.50 -23.17 21.19
C LYS A 264 -11.98 -21.70 21.30
N ALA A 265 -12.98 -21.32 20.53
CA ALA A 265 -13.57 -19.98 20.62
C ALA A 265 -14.21 -19.72 22.00
N ALA A 266 -14.88 -20.71 22.57
CA ALA A 266 -15.49 -20.62 23.90
C ALA A 266 -14.46 -20.37 25.01
N GLU A 267 -13.26 -20.96 24.90
CA GLU A 267 -12.15 -20.78 25.86
C GLU A 267 -11.64 -19.32 25.92
N ASN A 268 -11.90 -18.51 24.88
CA ASN A 268 -11.53 -17.10 24.84
C ASN A 268 -12.48 -16.19 25.63
N PHE A 269 -13.55 -16.73 26.21
CA PHE A 269 -14.51 -15.98 27.02
C PHE A 269 -14.35 -16.30 28.51
N PRO A 270 -14.71 -15.37 29.41
CA PRO A 270 -14.74 -15.64 30.83
C PRO A 270 -15.72 -16.79 31.16
N GLU A 271 -15.37 -17.60 32.12
CA GLU A 271 -16.31 -18.58 32.68
C GLU A 271 -17.56 -17.88 33.24
N SER A 272 -18.72 -18.48 33.00
CA SER A 272 -19.99 -17.91 33.42
C SER A 272 -20.75 -18.92 34.27
N PRO A 273 -21.29 -18.56 35.43
CA PRO A 273 -22.17 -19.42 36.20
C PRO A 273 -23.56 -19.57 35.56
N TYR A 274 -23.88 -18.73 34.54
CA TYR A 274 -25.20 -18.69 33.90
C TYR A 274 -25.24 -19.45 32.58
N TYR A 275 -24.11 -19.58 31.89
CA TYR A 275 -24.05 -20.19 30.55
C TYR A 275 -22.91 -21.19 30.41
N LYS A 276 -23.19 -22.24 29.67
CA LYS A 276 -22.15 -23.06 29.04
C LYS A 276 -21.82 -22.40 27.71
N VAL A 277 -20.65 -21.77 27.61
CA VAL A 277 -20.30 -20.88 26.49
C VAL A 277 -20.30 -21.63 25.16
N ASP A 278 -19.75 -22.83 25.12
CA ASP A 278 -19.70 -23.66 23.90
C ASP A 278 -21.12 -24.08 23.43
N GLN A 279 -22.05 -24.25 24.32
CA GLN A 279 -23.44 -24.60 24.01
C GLN A 279 -24.18 -23.34 23.49
N ILE A 280 -24.16 -22.24 24.25
CA ILE A 280 -24.92 -21.02 23.88
C ILE A 280 -24.44 -20.42 22.56
N LEU A 281 -23.13 -20.50 22.24
CA LEU A 281 -22.60 -20.06 20.95
C LEU A 281 -23.28 -20.72 19.74
N THR A 282 -23.76 -21.92 19.88
CA THR A 282 -24.49 -22.64 18.82
C THR A 282 -26.00 -22.38 18.82
N GLU A 283 -26.54 -21.89 19.93
CA GLU A 283 -27.98 -21.67 20.14
C GLU A 283 -28.42 -20.21 19.87
N LEU A 284 -27.48 -19.26 19.85
CA LEU A 284 -27.79 -17.85 19.57
C LEU A 284 -28.66 -17.67 18.32
N GLY A 285 -29.65 -16.82 18.44
CA GLY A 285 -30.55 -16.43 17.35
C GLY A 285 -30.00 -15.26 16.51
N ILE A 286 -30.79 -14.88 15.51
CA ILE A 286 -30.47 -13.71 14.66
C ILE A 286 -30.54 -12.43 15.50
N GLY A 287 -29.50 -11.62 15.46
CA GLY A 287 -29.39 -10.39 16.23
C GLY A 287 -29.15 -10.61 17.73
N GLU A 288 -28.66 -11.78 18.10
CA GLU A 288 -28.17 -12.09 19.43
C GLU A 288 -26.66 -12.19 19.43
N ALA A 289 -26.04 -11.88 20.56
CA ALA A 289 -24.59 -11.98 20.71
C ALA A 289 -24.21 -12.25 22.18
N LEU A 290 -23.05 -12.91 22.34
CA LEU A 290 -22.31 -12.90 23.59
C LEU A 290 -21.35 -11.70 23.59
N VAL A 291 -21.34 -10.94 24.67
CA VAL A 291 -20.50 -9.75 24.80
C VAL A 291 -19.72 -9.79 26.11
N THR A 292 -18.44 -9.51 26.04
CA THR A 292 -17.59 -9.23 27.20
C THR A 292 -16.66 -8.07 26.86
N ALA A 293 -16.32 -7.26 27.85
CA ALA A 293 -15.42 -6.11 27.70
C ALA A 293 -14.49 -6.03 28.90
N LEU A 294 -13.57 -5.09 28.91
CA LEU A 294 -12.79 -4.75 30.09
C LEU A 294 -13.49 -3.62 30.87
N ASN A 295 -13.49 -3.73 32.21
CA ASN A 295 -13.89 -2.62 33.06
C ASN A 295 -12.76 -1.59 33.18
N GLU A 296 -13.00 -0.51 33.94
CA GLU A 296 -12.02 0.58 34.15
C GLU A 296 -10.68 0.12 34.76
N LYS A 297 -10.64 -1.05 35.40
CA LYS A 297 -9.44 -1.65 35.98
C LYS A 297 -8.76 -2.67 35.05
N GLY A 298 -9.22 -2.81 33.81
CA GLY A 298 -8.71 -3.78 32.85
C GLY A 298 -9.13 -5.23 33.16
N ILE A 299 -10.15 -5.44 33.99
CA ILE A 299 -10.66 -6.77 34.35
C ILE A 299 -11.81 -7.11 33.41
N PRO A 300 -11.86 -8.34 32.85
CA PRO A 300 -13.00 -8.77 32.03
C PRO A 300 -14.33 -8.65 32.77
N THR A 301 -15.32 -8.07 32.11
CA THR A 301 -16.70 -8.05 32.63
C THR A 301 -17.31 -9.45 32.58
N PRO A 302 -18.35 -9.73 33.38
CA PRO A 302 -19.13 -10.95 33.18
C PRO A 302 -19.60 -11.07 31.73
N LEU A 303 -19.65 -12.32 31.25
CA LEU A 303 -20.18 -12.61 29.92
C LEU A 303 -21.68 -12.34 29.89
N VAL A 304 -22.15 -11.60 28.90
CA VAL A 304 -23.55 -11.23 28.75
C VAL A 304 -24.10 -11.76 27.44
N HIS A 305 -25.21 -12.48 27.47
CA HIS A 305 -26.05 -12.75 26.31
C HIS A 305 -26.98 -11.56 26.11
N CYS A 306 -26.92 -10.93 24.95
CA CYS A 306 -27.71 -9.74 24.68
C CYS A 306 -28.42 -9.79 23.33
N TYR A 307 -29.54 -9.06 23.27
CA TYR A 307 -30.26 -8.77 22.04
C TYR A 307 -29.74 -7.47 21.44
N LEU A 308 -29.36 -7.51 20.18
CA LEU A 308 -28.88 -6.31 19.49
C LEU A 308 -30.04 -5.56 18.85
N ARG A 309 -29.98 -4.24 18.90
CA ARG A 309 -30.89 -3.35 18.14
C ARG A 309 -30.60 -3.42 16.65
N ALA A 310 -31.59 -3.12 15.81
CA ALA A 310 -31.36 -2.95 14.40
C ALA A 310 -30.50 -1.71 14.13
N PRO A 311 -29.65 -1.70 13.08
CA PRO A 311 -28.94 -0.51 12.64
C PRO A 311 -29.92 0.64 12.35
N GLN A 312 -29.53 1.87 12.69
CA GLN A 312 -30.35 3.05 12.42
C GLN A 312 -30.39 3.42 10.92
N SER A 313 -29.28 3.14 10.23
CA SER A 313 -29.16 3.38 8.79
C SER A 313 -29.90 2.34 7.95
N ARG A 314 -30.06 2.62 6.66
CA ARG A 314 -30.64 1.70 5.69
C ARG A 314 -29.78 0.43 5.57
N MET A 315 -30.41 -0.73 5.72
CA MET A 315 -29.78 -2.04 5.53
C MET A 315 -29.98 -2.49 4.09
N ASP A 316 -29.31 -1.83 3.16
CA ASP A 316 -29.41 -2.11 1.73
C ASP A 316 -28.14 -1.60 1.03
N VAL A 317 -27.89 -2.05 -0.19
CA VAL A 317 -26.82 -1.52 -1.03
C VAL A 317 -27.16 -0.13 -1.54
N LEU A 318 -26.13 0.68 -1.78
CA LEU A 318 -26.27 1.97 -2.43
C LEU A 318 -26.28 1.78 -3.96
N GLU A 319 -27.19 2.49 -4.61
CA GLU A 319 -27.20 2.54 -6.07
C GLU A 319 -25.98 3.34 -6.60
N PRO A 320 -25.48 3.05 -7.80
CA PRO A 320 -24.36 3.78 -8.38
C PRO A 320 -24.58 5.31 -8.44
N SER A 321 -25.82 5.75 -8.63
CA SER A 321 -26.19 7.16 -8.60
C SER A 321 -26.06 7.81 -7.23
N GLU A 322 -26.33 7.05 -6.15
CA GLU A 322 -26.18 7.51 -4.78
C GLU A 322 -24.69 7.63 -4.42
N ILE A 323 -23.88 6.64 -4.81
CA ILE A 323 -22.41 6.67 -4.63
C ILE A 323 -21.83 7.88 -5.36
N LYS A 324 -22.24 8.10 -6.61
CA LYS A 324 -21.81 9.26 -7.39
C LYS A 324 -22.19 10.58 -6.70
N ALA A 325 -23.42 10.71 -6.23
CA ALA A 325 -23.89 11.93 -5.57
C ALA A 325 -23.13 12.20 -4.25
N LEU A 326 -22.68 11.18 -3.53
CA LEU A 326 -21.83 11.33 -2.34
C LEU A 326 -20.43 11.78 -2.73
N ASN A 327 -19.83 11.16 -3.76
CA ASN A 327 -18.48 11.50 -4.24
C ASN A 327 -18.43 12.92 -4.82
N ASP A 328 -19.44 13.36 -5.57
CA ASP A 328 -19.51 14.71 -6.15
C ASP A 328 -19.54 15.82 -5.06
N ARG A 329 -19.91 15.47 -3.82
CA ARG A 329 -19.95 16.39 -2.66
C ARG A 329 -18.76 16.24 -1.71
N SER A 330 -17.95 15.19 -1.87
CA SER A 330 -16.83 14.92 -0.99
C SER A 330 -15.65 15.86 -1.28
N PRO A 331 -15.20 16.66 -0.29
CA PRO A 331 -13.99 17.46 -0.43
C PRO A 331 -12.74 16.58 -0.64
N LEU A 332 -12.74 15.35 -0.10
CA LEU A 332 -11.62 14.43 -0.27
C LEU A 332 -11.49 13.94 -1.70
N VAL A 333 -12.62 13.62 -2.35
CA VAL A 333 -12.60 13.24 -3.77
C VAL A 333 -12.02 14.38 -4.60
N SER A 334 -12.41 15.63 -4.34
CA SER A 334 -11.84 16.79 -5.03
C SER A 334 -10.33 16.95 -4.73
N LYS A 335 -9.93 16.84 -3.46
CA LYS A 335 -8.53 17.00 -3.01
C LYS A 335 -7.59 15.95 -3.65
N TYR A 336 -8.02 14.68 -3.71
CA TYR A 336 -7.19 13.55 -4.15
C TYR A 336 -7.42 13.10 -5.60
N SER A 337 -8.31 13.77 -6.35
CA SER A 337 -8.50 13.51 -7.78
C SER A 337 -7.52 14.30 -8.66
N GLU A 338 -6.94 15.36 -8.14
CA GLU A 338 -5.94 16.16 -8.87
C GLU A 338 -4.68 15.29 -9.06
N VAL A 339 -4.25 15.16 -10.30
CA VAL A 339 -3.00 14.47 -10.62
C VAL A 339 -1.88 15.51 -10.48
N ILE A 340 -0.99 15.27 -9.54
CA ILE A 340 0.23 16.06 -9.37
C ILE A 340 1.33 15.32 -10.10
N ASP A 341 1.85 15.94 -11.15
CA ASP A 341 2.97 15.43 -11.94
C ASP A 341 4.20 16.29 -11.61
N ARG A 342 5.00 15.84 -10.65
CA ARG A 342 6.27 16.48 -10.29
C ARG A 342 7.41 15.70 -10.90
N GLU A 343 8.49 16.41 -11.22
CA GLU A 343 9.72 15.78 -11.66
C GLU A 343 10.21 14.76 -10.64
N SER A 344 10.28 13.52 -11.03
CA SER A 344 10.63 12.37 -10.19
C SER A 344 12.03 11.83 -10.52
N ALA A 345 12.47 10.82 -9.80
CA ALA A 345 13.75 10.15 -10.06
C ALA A 345 13.81 9.58 -11.49
N HIS A 346 12.68 9.15 -12.03
CA HIS A 346 12.61 8.61 -13.39
C HIS A 346 12.94 9.67 -14.45
N GLU A 347 12.31 10.86 -14.38
CA GLU A 347 12.55 11.94 -15.33
C GLU A 347 13.97 12.51 -15.20
N ILE A 348 14.41 12.75 -13.95
CA ILE A 348 15.75 13.29 -13.67
C ILE A 348 16.84 12.36 -14.22
N LEU A 349 16.74 11.06 -13.97
CA LEU A 349 17.72 10.09 -14.47
C LEU A 349 17.62 9.89 -15.98
N THR A 350 16.42 9.97 -16.55
CA THR A 350 16.25 9.87 -18.00
C THR A 350 16.89 11.05 -18.69
N ALA A 351 16.67 12.28 -18.22
CA ALA A 351 17.32 13.47 -18.74
C ALA A 351 18.85 13.40 -18.64
N LYS A 352 19.37 12.98 -17.48
CA LYS A 352 20.84 12.79 -17.29
C LYS A 352 21.43 11.80 -18.28
N LEU A 353 20.74 10.69 -18.55
CA LEU A 353 21.19 9.67 -19.50
C LEU A 353 21.16 10.17 -20.96
N GLU A 354 20.13 10.91 -21.32
CA GLU A 354 20.02 11.56 -22.65
C GLU A 354 21.13 12.58 -22.86
N ASP A 355 21.40 13.44 -21.89
CA ASP A 355 22.49 14.41 -21.95
C ASP A 355 23.86 13.73 -22.07
N ALA A 356 24.12 12.70 -21.27
CA ALA A 356 25.36 11.93 -21.37
C ALA A 356 25.53 11.24 -22.72
N GLN A 357 24.47 10.72 -23.32
CA GLN A 357 24.48 10.14 -24.66
C GLN A 357 24.74 11.22 -25.73
N LEU A 358 24.14 12.40 -25.62
CA LEU A 358 24.36 13.50 -26.52
C LEU A 358 25.82 13.99 -26.46
N ASP A 359 26.39 14.10 -25.27
CA ASP A 359 27.78 14.51 -25.10
C ASP A 359 28.76 13.46 -25.63
N SER A 360 28.52 12.18 -25.35
CA SER A 360 29.33 11.09 -25.92
C SER A 360 29.26 11.09 -27.46
N HIS A 361 28.09 11.37 -28.02
CA HIS A 361 27.90 11.47 -29.48
C HIS A 361 28.63 12.69 -30.07
N ARG A 362 28.62 13.84 -29.38
CA ARG A 362 29.37 15.01 -29.72
C ARG A 362 30.88 14.77 -29.69
N GLU A 363 31.39 14.10 -28.67
CA GLU A 363 32.80 13.72 -28.54
C GLU A 363 33.24 12.78 -29.67
N VAL A 364 32.45 11.75 -30.00
CA VAL A 364 32.72 10.81 -31.10
C VAL A 364 32.76 11.56 -32.43
N ILE A 365 31.81 12.45 -32.68
CA ILE A 365 31.80 13.30 -33.90
C ILE A 365 33.02 14.22 -33.93
N GLN A 366 33.41 14.80 -32.80
CA GLN A 366 34.57 15.71 -32.70
C GLN A 366 35.88 14.96 -32.89
N GLN A 367 36.02 13.75 -32.32
CA GLN A 367 37.17 12.86 -32.58
C GLN A 367 37.25 12.41 -34.02
N GLN A 368 36.12 12.05 -34.66
CA GLN A 368 36.10 11.73 -36.10
C GLN A 368 36.49 12.94 -36.97
N ARG A 369 36.01 14.15 -36.66
CA ARG A 369 36.39 15.37 -37.32
C ARG A 369 37.88 15.70 -37.15
N THR A 370 38.43 15.43 -35.97
CA THR A 370 39.86 15.66 -35.68
C THR A 370 40.74 14.63 -36.42
N ARG A 371 40.34 13.36 -36.46
CA ARG A 371 41.01 12.31 -37.24
C ARG A 371 40.94 12.59 -38.73
N ALA A 372 39.78 12.96 -39.27
CA ALA A 372 39.62 13.33 -40.68
C ALA A 372 40.43 14.60 -41.03
N ARG A 373 40.64 15.56 -40.12
CA ARG A 373 41.52 16.71 -40.30
C ARG A 373 43.00 16.31 -40.29
N GLN A 374 43.43 15.39 -39.41
CA GLN A 374 44.78 14.87 -39.39
C GLN A 374 45.09 14.01 -40.63
N GLU A 375 44.16 13.17 -41.07
CA GLU A 375 44.31 12.42 -42.32
C GLU A 375 44.36 13.31 -43.56
N LYS A 376 43.57 14.38 -43.64
CA LYS A 376 43.67 15.38 -44.69
C LYS A 376 45.02 16.10 -44.68
N SER A 377 45.52 16.49 -43.49
CA SER A 377 46.84 17.10 -43.34
C SER A 377 47.99 16.15 -43.73
N THR A 378 47.85 14.87 -43.51
CA THR A 378 48.85 13.84 -43.89
C THR A 378 48.73 13.47 -45.36
N MET A 379 47.51 13.42 -45.93
CA MET A 379 47.27 13.14 -47.34
C MET A 379 47.65 14.33 -48.24
N GLU A 380 47.48 15.59 -47.84
CA GLU A 380 47.99 16.74 -48.60
C GLU A 380 49.52 16.75 -48.72
N LYS A 381 50.22 16.10 -47.78
CA LYS A 381 51.70 15.92 -47.87
C LYS A 381 52.13 14.73 -48.70
N VAL A 382 51.25 13.78 -49.03
CA VAL A 382 51.59 12.55 -49.74
C VAL A 382 51.03 12.48 -51.18
N PHE A 383 49.96 13.21 -51.50
CA PHE A 383 49.29 13.08 -52.79
C PHE A 383 49.27 14.41 -53.62
N SER A 384 50.37 14.65 -54.27
CA SER A 384 50.36 15.47 -55.48
C SER A 384 50.21 14.59 -56.75
N ASN A 385 49.45 13.48 -56.72
CA ASN A 385 49.13 12.72 -57.94
C ASN A 385 47.82 11.92 -57.83
N THR A 386 46.92 12.28 -58.74
CA THR A 386 45.85 11.52 -59.43
C THR A 386 45.51 10.11 -58.94
N THR A 387 44.47 9.96 -58.07
CA THR A 387 43.50 8.82 -58.09
C THR A 387 42.38 9.03 -57.05
N THR A 388 41.69 10.16 -57.04
CA THR A 388 40.80 10.60 -55.94
C THR A 388 39.29 10.44 -56.22
N ARG A 389 38.85 9.58 -57.10
CA ARG A 389 37.40 9.41 -57.37
C ARG A 389 36.73 8.11 -56.86
N GLN A 390 37.48 7.10 -56.45
CA GLN A 390 36.90 5.84 -56.00
C GLN A 390 36.76 5.68 -54.47
N ILE A 391 37.54 6.40 -53.67
CA ILE A 391 37.56 6.25 -52.20
C ILE A 391 36.38 6.98 -51.56
N GLY A 392 35.90 8.10 -52.11
CA GLY A 392 34.78 8.88 -51.53
C GLY A 392 33.43 8.14 -51.46
N ARG A 393 33.21 7.13 -52.32
CA ARG A 393 31.94 6.36 -52.31
C ARG A 393 31.89 5.26 -51.26
N THR A 394 33.04 4.73 -50.82
CA THR A 394 33.11 3.66 -49.82
C THR A 394 32.95 4.21 -48.41
N VAL A 395 33.56 5.34 -48.09
CA VAL A 395 33.47 5.98 -46.78
C VAL A 395 32.05 6.51 -46.50
N ALA A 396 31.36 7.04 -47.51
CA ALA A 396 29.97 7.47 -47.36
C ALA A 396 29.00 6.28 -47.07
N ARG A 397 29.27 5.11 -47.64
CA ARG A 397 28.47 3.91 -47.35
C ARG A 397 28.71 3.32 -45.97
N GLU A 398 29.92 3.36 -45.45
CA GLU A 398 30.26 2.87 -44.09
C GLU A 398 29.70 3.79 -43.01
N LEU A 399 29.75 5.14 -43.21
CA LEU A 399 29.13 6.09 -42.31
C LEU A 399 27.59 5.99 -42.25
N THR A 400 26.95 5.71 -43.40
CA THR A 400 25.49 5.51 -43.44
C THR A 400 25.09 4.20 -42.79
N ARG A 401 25.88 3.14 -42.87
CA ARG A 401 25.66 1.85 -42.18
C ARG A 401 25.88 1.96 -40.68
N GLY A 402 26.88 2.69 -40.23
CA GLY A 402 27.13 2.94 -38.80
C GLY A 402 25.99 3.74 -38.14
N LEU A 403 25.48 4.77 -38.79
CA LEU A 403 24.35 5.58 -38.28
C LEU A 403 23.03 4.80 -38.25
N LEU A 404 22.76 3.91 -39.23
CA LEU A 404 21.55 3.10 -39.24
C LEU A 404 21.62 1.96 -38.21
N GLY A 405 22.83 1.46 -37.86
CA GLY A 405 23.04 0.45 -36.84
C GLY A 405 22.75 0.97 -35.41
N VAL A 406 23.06 2.23 -35.14
CA VAL A 406 22.81 2.88 -33.85
C VAL A 406 21.33 3.21 -33.64
N LEU A 407 20.59 3.44 -34.74
CA LEU A 407 19.16 3.73 -34.70
C LEU A 407 18.25 2.49 -34.74
N GLY A 408 18.82 1.28 -34.71
CA GLY A 408 18.06 0.02 -34.63
C GLY A 408 17.21 -0.31 -35.87
N VAL A 409 17.43 0.40 -37.02
CA VAL A 409 16.68 0.16 -38.25
C VAL A 409 17.43 -0.89 -39.06
N LYS A 410 16.94 -2.14 -39.14
CA LYS A 410 17.40 -3.13 -40.09
C LYS A 410 17.02 -2.68 -41.49
N ALA A 411 18.04 -2.36 -42.34
CA ALA A 411 17.82 -2.16 -43.75
C ALA A 411 17.49 -3.53 -44.39
N ALA A 412 16.40 -3.54 -45.14
CA ALA A 412 16.02 -4.66 -46.01
C ALA A 412 16.99 -4.81 -47.17
#